data_58d6a5edc0cc7426e093f52add9db460
#
_entry.id   58d6a5edc0cc7426e093f52add9db460
#
_cell.length_a   1.000
_cell.length_b   1.000
_cell.length_c   1.000
_cell.angle_alpha   90.00
_cell.angle_beta   90.00
_cell.angle_gamma   90.00
#
_symmetry.space_group_name_H-M   'P 1'
#
loop_
_entity.id
_entity.type
_entity.pdbx_description
1 polymer ?
#
loop_
_entity_poly.entity_id
_entity_poly.type
_entity_poly.pdbx_seq_one_letter_code
_entity_poly.pdbx_strand_id
1 'polypeptide(L)'
;MVYTAASPGEAEIIIRRIFASGYPEKIILQDMIPGDDSHMRVLTAYSDQNGKVRMMCLGHVLLEEHTPKGLGNHCAIITEQNLPLMERFKDYLESVDFVGYSNFDIKYDERDGSWRAFEINLRLGRSNNYVTSAGCNVAKYIVDDYILHKKFDGTY
;
A
#
# COMPACT_ATOMS: atom_id res chain seq x y z
N MET A 1 12.67 -10.62 -3.64
CA MET A 1 12.20 -11.57 -4.69
C MET A 1 10.96 -12.25 -4.15
N VAL A 2 9.90 -12.37 -4.95
CA VAL A 2 8.63 -13.01 -4.59
C VAL A 2 8.56 -14.36 -5.30
N TYR A 3 8.08 -15.38 -4.60
CA TYR A 3 7.81 -16.71 -5.13
C TYR A 3 6.35 -17.04 -4.89
N THR A 4 5.74 -17.75 -5.82
CA THR A 4 4.40 -18.34 -5.66
C THR A 4 4.52 -19.84 -5.57
N ALA A 5 3.71 -20.46 -4.72
CA ALA A 5 3.63 -21.91 -4.57
C ALA A 5 2.15 -22.33 -4.64
N ALA A 6 1.84 -23.32 -5.45
CA ALA A 6 0.49 -23.85 -5.62
C ALA A 6 0.13 -24.91 -4.55
N SER A 7 1.09 -25.38 -3.77
CA SER A 7 0.90 -26.37 -2.73
C SER A 7 1.91 -26.23 -1.58
N PRO A 8 1.59 -26.76 -0.38
CA PRO A 8 2.55 -26.80 0.73
C PRO A 8 3.87 -27.48 0.38
N GLY A 9 3.84 -28.55 -0.42
CA GLY A 9 5.05 -29.27 -0.85
C GLY A 9 5.95 -28.43 -1.75
N GLU A 10 5.35 -27.65 -2.68
CA GLU A 10 6.10 -26.72 -3.51
C GLU A 10 6.70 -25.59 -2.68
N ALA A 11 5.93 -25.03 -1.74
CA ALA A 11 6.41 -24.02 -0.82
C ALA A 11 7.62 -24.52 -0.02
N GLU A 12 7.57 -25.74 0.49
CA GLU A 12 8.68 -26.34 1.22
C GLU A 12 9.96 -26.47 0.37
N ILE A 13 9.83 -26.89 -0.89
CA ILE A 13 10.97 -26.99 -1.83
C ILE A 13 11.60 -25.61 -2.05
N ILE A 14 10.76 -24.58 -2.27
CA ILE A 14 11.23 -23.20 -2.47
C ILE A 14 11.97 -22.70 -1.22
N ILE A 15 11.38 -22.87 -0.04
CA ILE A 15 11.95 -22.45 1.24
C ILE A 15 13.30 -23.12 1.49
N ARG A 16 13.38 -24.43 1.32
CA ARG A 16 14.64 -25.18 1.49
C ARG A 16 15.73 -24.66 0.55
N ARG A 17 15.39 -24.35 -0.71
CA ARG A 17 16.33 -23.78 -1.68
C ARG A 17 16.82 -22.39 -1.28
N ILE A 18 15.94 -21.55 -0.75
CA ILE A 18 16.30 -20.20 -0.29
C ILE A 18 17.29 -20.30 0.88
N PHE A 19 17.00 -21.11 1.89
CA PHE A 19 17.91 -21.26 3.03
C PHE A 19 19.22 -21.96 2.65
N ALA A 20 19.19 -22.93 1.73
CA ALA A 20 20.40 -23.57 1.20
C ALA A 20 21.32 -22.60 0.43
N SER A 21 20.81 -21.48 -0.06
CA SER A 21 21.62 -20.41 -0.68
C SER A 21 22.33 -19.49 0.33
N GLY A 22 22.18 -19.75 1.63
CA GLY A 22 22.78 -18.94 2.68
C GLY A 22 21.98 -17.70 3.08
N TYR A 23 20.68 -17.64 2.72
CA TYR A 23 19.81 -16.53 3.15
C TYR A 23 19.61 -16.56 4.67
N PRO A 24 20.02 -15.49 5.43
CA PRO A 24 20.04 -15.53 6.88
C PRO A 24 18.76 -15.06 7.56
N GLU A 25 17.84 -14.44 6.79
CA GLU A 25 16.69 -13.73 7.33
C GLU A 25 15.42 -14.58 7.35
N LYS A 26 14.37 -14.07 7.98
CA LYS A 26 13.05 -14.68 7.99
C LYS A 26 12.36 -14.52 6.64
N ILE A 27 11.50 -15.48 6.31
CA ILE A 27 10.65 -15.48 5.11
C ILE A 27 9.21 -15.23 5.56
N ILE A 28 8.51 -14.39 4.83
CA ILE A 28 7.07 -14.18 5.00
C ILE A 28 6.35 -15.15 4.08
N LEU A 29 5.44 -15.94 4.65
CA LEU A 29 4.49 -16.78 3.93
C LEU A 29 3.10 -16.17 4.13
N GLN A 30 2.41 -15.89 3.04
CA GLN A 30 1.03 -15.38 3.12
C GLN A 30 0.15 -16.02 2.07
N ASP A 31 -1.15 -16.10 2.36
CA ASP A 31 -2.16 -16.54 1.39
C ASP A 31 -2.20 -15.58 0.21
N MET A 32 -2.19 -16.14 -0.99
CA MET A 32 -2.29 -15.34 -2.20
C MET A 32 -3.74 -14.96 -2.46
N ILE A 33 -4.02 -13.67 -2.47
CA ILE A 33 -5.33 -13.14 -2.82
C ILE A 33 -5.52 -13.30 -4.33
N PRO A 34 -6.54 -14.02 -4.82
CA PRO A 34 -6.79 -14.21 -6.24
C PRO A 34 -7.19 -12.89 -6.92
N GLY A 35 -7.31 -12.92 -8.24
CA GLY A 35 -7.66 -11.76 -9.07
C GLY A 35 -6.45 -11.17 -9.80
N ASP A 36 -6.74 -10.44 -10.86
CA ASP A 36 -5.76 -9.74 -11.70
C ASP A 36 -5.43 -8.33 -11.16
N ASP A 37 -4.74 -7.53 -11.97
CA ASP A 37 -4.32 -6.17 -11.62
C ASP A 37 -5.51 -5.26 -11.28
N SER A 38 -6.66 -5.48 -11.92
CA SER A 38 -7.87 -4.66 -11.70
C SER A 38 -8.45 -4.80 -10.29
N HIS A 39 -8.08 -5.86 -9.55
CA HIS A 39 -8.44 -6.06 -8.14
C HIS A 39 -7.54 -5.26 -7.19
N MET A 40 -6.45 -4.69 -7.69
CA MET A 40 -5.47 -3.96 -6.90
C MET A 40 -5.90 -2.52 -6.64
N ARG A 41 -5.64 -2.07 -5.41
CA ARG A 41 -5.72 -0.67 -5.01
C ARG A 41 -4.45 -0.27 -4.28
N VAL A 42 -4.08 0.98 -4.44
CA VAL A 42 -3.04 1.61 -3.65
C VAL A 42 -3.65 2.79 -2.91
N LEU A 43 -3.43 2.85 -1.60
CA LEU A 43 -3.91 3.97 -0.78
C LEU A 43 -2.71 4.69 -0.18
N THR A 44 -2.55 5.95 -0.53
CA THR A 44 -1.57 6.83 0.11
C THR A 44 -2.28 7.73 1.11
N ALA A 45 -1.76 7.78 2.33
CA ALA A 45 -2.26 8.66 3.38
C ALA A 45 -1.14 9.48 4.01
N TYR A 46 -1.49 10.66 4.52
CA TYR A 46 -0.65 11.51 5.36
C TYR A 46 -1.34 11.78 6.70
N SER A 47 -0.67 11.44 7.78
CA SER A 47 -1.07 11.78 9.15
C SER A 47 -0.18 12.88 9.71
N ASP A 48 -0.78 13.91 10.30
CA ASP A 48 -0.06 15.03 10.90
C ASP A 48 0.67 14.65 12.20
N GLN A 49 1.42 15.59 12.78
CA GLN A 49 2.16 15.39 14.03
C GLN A 49 1.27 15.05 15.25
N ASN A 50 -0.04 15.17 15.14
CA ASN A 50 -1.01 14.78 16.16
C ASN A 50 -1.65 13.40 15.86
N GLY A 51 -1.14 12.66 14.89
CA GLY A 51 -1.67 11.36 14.49
C GLY A 51 -3.03 11.43 13.79
N LYS A 52 -3.39 12.62 13.22
CA LYS A 52 -4.66 12.79 12.50
C LYS A 52 -4.43 12.71 11.00
N VAL A 53 -5.19 11.88 10.34
CA VAL A 53 -5.12 11.73 8.88
C VAL A 53 -5.64 12.99 8.20
N ARG A 54 -4.80 13.62 7.38
CA ARG A 54 -5.06 14.90 6.71
C ARG A 54 -5.17 14.80 5.20
N MET A 55 -4.69 13.72 4.63
CA MET A 55 -4.80 13.44 3.21
C MET A 55 -4.91 11.94 3.00
N MET A 56 -5.79 11.56 2.11
CA MET A 56 -5.88 10.22 1.57
C MET A 56 -6.14 10.30 0.07
N CYS A 57 -5.48 9.43 -0.67
CA CYS A 57 -5.70 9.28 -2.11
C CYS A 57 -5.72 7.78 -2.43
N LEU A 58 -6.89 7.30 -2.87
CA LEU A 58 -7.06 5.92 -3.31
C LEU A 58 -6.84 5.85 -4.81
N GLY A 59 -5.98 4.95 -5.24
CA GLY A 59 -5.72 4.65 -6.63
C GLY A 59 -6.21 3.25 -7.00
N HIS A 60 -6.91 3.14 -8.12
CA HIS A 60 -7.23 1.89 -8.77
C HIS A 60 -6.10 1.55 -9.75
N VAL A 61 -5.47 0.42 -9.56
CA VAL A 61 -4.40 -0.07 -10.43
C VAL A 61 -5.03 -0.67 -11.68
N LEU A 62 -4.66 -0.15 -12.84
CA LEU A 62 -5.11 -0.66 -14.13
C LEU A 62 -4.09 -1.60 -14.76
N LEU A 63 -2.81 -1.42 -14.41
CA LEU A 63 -1.72 -2.23 -14.93
C LEU A 63 -0.56 -2.24 -13.94
N GLU A 64 -0.05 -3.44 -13.64
CA GLU A 64 1.20 -3.65 -12.92
C GLU A 64 2.36 -3.95 -13.87
N GLU A 65 3.58 -3.85 -13.38
CA GLU A 65 4.76 -4.27 -14.12
C GLU A 65 4.96 -5.78 -13.98
N HIS A 66 4.84 -6.51 -15.10
CA HIS A 66 4.96 -7.96 -15.13
C HIS A 66 6.39 -8.46 -15.43
N THR A 67 7.38 -7.57 -15.46
CA THR A 67 8.79 -8.00 -15.61
C THR A 67 9.31 -8.64 -14.32
N PRO A 68 10.24 -9.62 -14.38
CA PRO A 68 10.73 -10.30 -13.18
C PRO A 68 11.34 -9.38 -12.12
N LYS A 69 11.83 -8.20 -12.50
CA LYS A 69 12.41 -7.20 -11.59
C LYS A 69 11.43 -6.10 -11.19
N GLY A 70 10.30 -6.04 -11.85
CA GLY A 70 9.30 -5.00 -11.68
C GLY A 70 8.03 -5.44 -10.97
N LEU A 71 7.87 -6.73 -10.69
CA LEU A 71 6.68 -7.27 -10.00
C LEU A 71 6.36 -6.47 -8.73
N GLY A 72 5.10 -6.06 -8.60
CA GLY A 72 4.61 -5.24 -7.49
C GLY A 72 4.76 -3.72 -7.71
N ASN A 73 5.23 -3.27 -8.88
CA ASN A 73 5.20 -1.86 -9.25
C ASN A 73 3.96 -1.56 -10.09
N HIS A 74 3.27 -0.49 -9.78
CA HIS A 74 2.09 -0.05 -10.53
C HIS A 74 2.52 0.84 -11.70
N CYS A 75 2.12 0.49 -12.92
CA CYS A 75 2.43 1.23 -14.15
C CYS A 75 1.35 2.24 -14.53
N ALA A 76 0.07 1.88 -14.33
CA ALA A 76 -1.05 2.75 -14.61
C ALA A 76 -2.03 2.75 -13.43
N ILE A 77 -2.35 3.93 -12.93
CA ILE A 77 -3.25 4.14 -11.79
C ILE A 77 -4.22 5.26 -12.16
N ILE A 78 -5.49 5.07 -11.85
CA ILE A 78 -6.50 6.14 -11.83
C ILE A 78 -6.99 6.35 -10.41
N THR A 79 -7.38 7.57 -10.06
CA THR A 79 -7.98 7.84 -8.76
C THR A 79 -9.38 7.26 -8.66
N GLU A 80 -9.72 6.74 -7.50
CA GLU A 80 -11.03 6.17 -7.18
C GLU A 80 -11.50 6.70 -5.82
N GLN A 81 -12.82 6.79 -5.63
CA GLN A 81 -13.42 7.03 -4.33
C GLN A 81 -14.09 5.76 -3.81
N ASN A 82 -13.65 5.31 -2.64
CA ASN A 82 -14.30 4.26 -1.87
C ASN A 82 -14.27 4.68 -0.40
N LEU A 83 -15.20 5.54 -0.02
CA LEU A 83 -15.23 6.12 1.33
C LEU A 83 -15.24 5.08 2.45
N PRO A 84 -16.06 3.99 2.39
CA PRO A 84 -16.03 2.97 3.43
C PRO A 84 -14.66 2.31 3.60
N LEU A 85 -13.94 2.06 2.51
CA LEU A 85 -12.60 1.52 2.54
C LEU A 85 -11.62 2.52 3.14
N MET A 86 -11.66 3.76 2.67
CA MET A 86 -10.75 4.83 3.12
C MET A 86 -10.93 5.12 4.61
N GLU A 87 -12.16 5.21 5.12
CA GLU A 87 -12.43 5.41 6.56
C GLU A 87 -11.87 4.28 7.42
N ARG A 88 -11.94 3.03 7.01
CA ARG A 88 -11.34 1.91 7.74
C ARG A 88 -9.82 2.08 7.91
N PHE A 89 -9.12 2.54 6.87
CA PHE A 89 -7.68 2.78 6.95
C PHE A 89 -7.34 4.04 7.75
N LYS A 90 -8.18 5.06 7.67
CA LYS A 90 -8.06 6.25 8.53
C LYS A 90 -8.19 5.86 10.00
N ASP A 91 -9.26 5.15 10.36
CA ASP A 91 -9.49 4.70 11.73
C ASP A 91 -8.31 3.84 12.25
N TYR A 92 -7.77 2.97 11.40
CA TYR A 92 -6.59 2.18 11.74
C TYR A 92 -5.37 3.09 12.03
N LEU A 93 -5.03 4.00 11.12
CA LEU A 93 -3.89 4.90 11.29
C LEU A 93 -4.02 5.77 12.55
N GLU A 94 -5.21 6.31 12.79
CA GLU A 94 -5.49 7.14 13.96
C GLU A 94 -5.50 6.31 15.26
N SER A 95 -5.91 5.03 15.21
CA SER A 95 -5.92 4.16 16.39
C SER A 95 -4.52 3.79 16.90
N VAL A 96 -3.51 3.90 16.03
CA VAL A 96 -2.10 3.62 16.37
C VAL A 96 -1.26 4.89 16.46
N ASP A 97 -1.91 6.07 16.46
CA ASP A 97 -1.25 7.39 16.48
C ASP A 97 -0.15 7.51 15.42
N PHE A 98 -0.38 6.96 14.21
CA PHE A 98 0.62 6.99 13.14
C PHE A 98 0.87 8.41 12.67
N VAL A 99 2.15 8.75 12.45
CA VAL A 99 2.59 10.07 11.96
C VAL A 99 3.39 9.93 10.69
N GLY A 100 3.11 10.77 9.70
CA GLY A 100 3.81 10.80 8.43
C GLY A 100 3.07 10.12 7.29
N TYR A 101 3.81 9.71 6.25
CA TYR A 101 3.24 9.03 5.10
C TYR A 101 3.14 7.53 5.30
N SER A 102 2.01 6.97 4.89
CA SER A 102 1.80 5.54 4.73
C SER A 102 1.27 5.24 3.32
N ASN A 103 1.63 4.06 2.82
CA ASN A 103 1.17 3.55 1.54
C ASN A 103 0.75 2.10 1.71
N PHE A 104 -0.51 1.80 1.42
CA PHE A 104 -1.09 0.48 1.54
C PHE A 104 -1.28 -0.13 0.16
N ASP A 105 -0.84 -1.37 -0.01
CA ASP A 105 -1.18 -2.20 -1.14
C ASP A 105 -2.36 -3.09 -0.73
N ILE A 106 -3.47 -2.93 -1.45
CA ILE A 106 -4.78 -3.49 -1.09
C ILE A 106 -5.28 -4.31 -2.28
N LYS A 107 -5.88 -5.47 -2.02
CA LYS A 107 -6.49 -6.28 -3.06
C LYS A 107 -7.91 -6.69 -2.66
N TYR A 108 -8.81 -6.67 -3.64
CA TYR A 108 -10.16 -7.21 -3.50
C TYR A 108 -10.11 -8.72 -3.58
N ASP A 109 -10.70 -9.39 -2.61
CA ASP A 109 -10.81 -10.83 -2.54
C ASP A 109 -12.24 -11.24 -2.93
N GLU A 110 -12.40 -11.73 -4.16
CA GLU A 110 -13.71 -12.17 -4.66
C GLU A 110 -14.28 -13.37 -3.92
N ARG A 111 -13.46 -14.13 -3.18
CA ARG A 111 -13.90 -15.31 -2.43
C ARG A 111 -14.90 -14.95 -1.33
N ASP A 112 -14.77 -13.77 -0.75
CA ASP A 112 -15.62 -13.30 0.34
C ASP A 112 -16.08 -11.85 0.20
N GLY A 113 -15.74 -11.19 -0.90
CA GLY A 113 -16.11 -9.80 -1.16
C GLY A 113 -15.39 -8.79 -0.28
N SER A 114 -14.23 -9.13 0.27
CA SER A 114 -13.50 -8.27 1.20
C SER A 114 -12.30 -7.55 0.54
N TRP A 115 -11.98 -6.38 1.06
CA TRP A 115 -10.74 -5.67 0.77
C TRP A 115 -9.68 -6.04 1.81
N ARG A 116 -8.49 -6.46 1.36
CA ARG A 116 -7.39 -6.89 2.21
C ARG A 116 -6.13 -6.09 1.91
N ALA A 117 -5.57 -5.42 2.91
CA ALA A 117 -4.21 -4.90 2.82
C ALA A 117 -3.23 -6.05 3.04
N PHE A 118 -2.28 -6.20 2.15
CA PHE A 118 -1.25 -7.23 2.24
C PHE A 118 0.16 -6.65 2.40
N GLU A 119 0.31 -5.34 2.15
CA GLU A 119 1.54 -4.62 2.42
C GLU A 119 1.23 -3.21 2.93
N ILE A 120 2.02 -2.75 3.92
CA ILE A 120 1.99 -1.39 4.43
C ILE A 120 3.42 -0.85 4.40
N ASN A 121 3.63 0.18 3.60
CA ASN A 121 4.88 0.91 3.54
C ASN A 121 4.76 2.20 4.37
N LEU A 122 5.59 2.38 5.39
CA LEU A 122 5.59 3.56 6.27
C LEU A 122 6.37 4.73 5.63
N ARG A 123 6.10 4.98 4.37
CA ARG A 123 6.73 5.98 3.52
C ARG A 123 5.91 6.19 2.25
N LEU A 124 6.26 7.21 1.48
CA LEU A 124 5.74 7.36 0.11
C LEU A 124 6.13 6.14 -0.75
N GLY A 125 5.19 5.65 -1.51
CA GLY A 125 5.40 4.60 -2.51
C GLY A 125 6.12 5.13 -3.76
N ARG A 126 6.64 4.22 -4.58
CA ARG A 126 7.30 4.57 -5.84
C ARG A 126 6.35 5.24 -6.85
N SER A 127 5.10 4.83 -6.85
CA SER A 127 4.06 5.28 -7.78
C SER A 127 3.30 6.54 -7.33
N ASN A 128 3.70 7.21 -6.25
CA ASN A 128 2.94 8.31 -5.61
C ASN A 128 2.73 9.56 -6.47
N ASN A 129 3.24 9.60 -7.71
CA ASN A 129 2.95 10.71 -8.61
C ASN A 129 1.44 10.87 -8.88
N TYR A 130 0.66 9.78 -8.83
CA TYR A 130 -0.79 9.84 -8.99
C TYR A 130 -1.47 10.73 -7.93
N VAL A 131 -0.94 10.74 -6.70
CA VAL A 131 -1.43 11.59 -5.60
C VAL A 131 -1.27 13.07 -5.93
N THR A 132 -0.07 13.43 -6.45
CA THR A 132 0.20 14.81 -6.88
C THR A 132 -0.64 15.19 -8.08
N SER A 133 -0.81 14.28 -9.04
CA SER A 133 -1.66 14.49 -10.22
C SER A 133 -3.14 14.65 -9.85
N ALA A 134 -3.57 14.04 -8.74
CA ALA A 134 -4.91 14.22 -8.18
C ALA A 134 -5.09 15.55 -7.41
N GLY A 135 -4.06 16.41 -7.36
CA GLY A 135 -4.10 17.71 -6.69
C GLY A 135 -3.50 17.74 -5.28
N CYS A 136 -3.07 16.59 -4.74
CA CYS A 136 -2.49 16.50 -3.40
C CYS A 136 -0.95 16.53 -3.48
N ASN A 137 -0.35 17.71 -3.42
CA ASN A 137 1.10 17.85 -3.44
C ASN A 137 1.72 17.27 -2.15
N VAL A 138 2.33 16.10 -2.25
CA VAL A 138 2.89 15.37 -1.11
C VAL A 138 3.99 16.14 -0.37
N ALA A 139 4.83 16.90 -1.07
CA ALA A 139 5.87 17.72 -0.43
C ALA A 139 5.26 18.85 0.42
N LYS A 140 4.14 19.41 -0.05
CA LYS A 140 3.46 20.52 0.64
C LYS A 140 2.95 20.10 2.02
N TYR A 141 2.42 18.90 2.20
CA TYR A 141 1.93 18.42 3.51
C TYR A 141 3.05 18.41 4.54
N ILE A 142 4.24 17.91 4.19
CA ILE A 142 5.40 17.92 5.11
C ILE A 142 5.84 19.35 5.43
N VAL A 143 5.93 20.21 4.43
CA VAL A 143 6.35 21.61 4.66
C VAL A 143 5.33 22.35 5.52
N ASP A 144 4.05 22.21 5.23
CA ASP A 144 2.99 22.88 6.00
C ASP A 144 2.97 22.39 7.45
N ASP A 145 3.18 21.09 7.70
CA ASP A 145 3.13 20.50 9.04
C ASP A 145 4.42 20.76 9.85
N TYR A 146 5.60 20.38 9.29
CA TYR A 146 6.85 20.38 10.05
C TYR A 146 7.60 21.72 10.03
N ILE A 147 7.43 22.52 8.98
CA ILE A 147 8.17 23.77 8.82
C ILE A 147 7.31 24.99 9.11
N LEU A 148 6.11 25.03 8.54
CA LEU A 148 5.22 26.19 8.67
C LEU A 148 4.22 26.07 9.81
N HIS A 149 4.14 24.90 10.44
CA HIS A 149 3.23 24.58 11.56
C HIS A 149 1.78 25.04 11.30
N LYS A 150 1.31 24.84 10.08
CA LYS A 150 -0.04 25.19 9.69
C LYS A 150 -1.06 24.22 10.26
N LYS A 151 -2.21 24.76 10.63
CA LYS A 151 -3.37 23.92 10.92
C LYS A 151 -3.97 23.41 9.61
N PHE A 152 -4.29 22.14 9.58
CA PHE A 152 -5.02 21.54 8.46
C PHE A 152 -6.51 21.74 8.68
N ASP A 153 -7.17 22.38 7.70
CA ASP A 153 -8.62 22.54 7.67
C ASP A 153 -9.21 21.36 6.89
N GLY A 154 -9.79 20.41 7.61
CA GLY A 154 -10.44 19.25 7.00
C GLY A 154 -9.51 18.03 6.78
N THR A 155 -10.13 16.99 6.25
CA THR A 155 -9.50 15.72 5.84
C THR A 155 -9.89 15.47 4.40
N TYR A 156 -8.92 15.23 3.49
CA TYR A 156 -9.06 14.81 2.06
C TYR A 156 -10.37 15.19 1.37
#